data_22181d4d6384b52700c36af7337fdfae
#
_entry.id   22181d4d6384b52700c36af7337fdfae
#
_cell.length_a   1.000
_cell.length_b   1.000
_cell.length_c   1.000
_cell.angle_alpha   90.00
_cell.angle_beta   90.00
_cell.angle_gamma   90.00
#
_symmetry.space_group_name_H-M   'P 1'
#
loop_
_entity.id
_entity.type
_entity.pdbx_description
1 polymer ?
#
loop_
_entity_poly.entity_id
_entity_poly.type
_entity_poly.pdbx_seq_one_letter_code
_entity_poly.pdbx_strand_id
1 'polypeptide(L)'
;MQYAYVLNKRGEPLMPCSPGKARILLKQQKACVVKRTPFTIKLLHGSAGYKQPITLGVDAGSKHVGLSASTEKRELYSEEFTPRNDVVELLSTRRQNRRSRRNRKTRYRAPRFNNRVHSKHKGWLAPSVEVKIQEHITVIKHICRILPTTLVRVETAEFDTQRLKAMLAGKPLPVGTDYQLGEMYDEYNVRQYVLKRDNYTCQCCGAHTTAKKTVKLHVHHLESRKVGGNAPSNLITLCTTCHNNLHKGKITLDGKKRGKTLRDAAFMGIMRNTLLTRLRNELNIPVQNTYGYITKLLREQNDIKKSHVNDARCISKHPLAKPCSVCYRTKAIRHHNRQIHKAKILKGGIRKA
;
A
#
# COMPACT_ATOMS: atom_id res chain seq x y z
N MET A 1 -15.12 5.25 -26.97
CA MET A 1 -14.24 5.03 -28.15
C MET A 1 -12.93 4.42 -27.68
N GLN A 2 -12.36 3.49 -28.43
CA GLN A 2 -11.01 2.99 -28.17
C GLN A 2 -10.01 3.97 -28.77
N TYR A 3 -8.88 4.19 -28.10
CA TYR A 3 -7.84 5.10 -28.57
C TYR A 3 -6.58 4.33 -28.95
N ALA A 4 -5.84 4.86 -29.94
CA ALA A 4 -4.46 4.51 -30.21
C ALA A 4 -3.59 5.63 -29.65
N TYR A 5 -2.68 5.29 -28.73
CA TYR A 5 -1.76 6.25 -28.14
C TYR A 5 -0.61 6.53 -29.10
N VAL A 6 -0.19 7.78 -29.15
CA VAL A 6 0.76 8.25 -30.16
C VAL A 6 1.98 8.86 -29.48
N LEU A 7 3.15 8.40 -29.88
CA LEU A 7 4.43 9.01 -29.51
C LEU A 7 5.01 9.73 -30.73
N ASN A 8 5.70 10.84 -30.50
CA ASN A 8 6.44 11.53 -31.56
C ASN A 8 7.75 10.77 -31.92
N LYS A 9 8.51 11.28 -32.89
CA LYS A 9 9.81 10.71 -33.29
C LYS A 9 10.81 10.59 -32.13
N ARG A 10 10.73 11.48 -31.13
CA ARG A 10 11.60 11.45 -29.92
C ARG A 10 11.09 10.50 -28.82
N GLY A 11 9.87 9.96 -28.97
CA GLY A 11 9.25 9.09 -27.96
C GLY A 11 8.43 9.85 -26.91
N GLU A 12 8.18 11.15 -27.11
CA GLU A 12 7.33 11.94 -26.23
C GLU A 12 5.85 11.73 -26.56
N PRO A 13 4.94 11.73 -25.58
CA PRO A 13 3.53 11.50 -25.81
C PRO A 13 2.85 12.68 -26.52
N LEU A 14 1.99 12.33 -27.46
CA LEU A 14 1.06 13.22 -28.16
C LEU A 14 -0.39 12.85 -27.80
N MET A 15 -1.35 13.66 -28.26
CA MET A 15 -2.76 13.33 -28.11
C MET A 15 -3.07 12.01 -28.82
N PRO A 16 -3.88 11.13 -28.18
CA PRO A 16 -4.26 9.87 -28.78
C PRO A 16 -5.16 10.11 -30.01
N CYS A 17 -5.10 9.20 -30.95
CA CYS A 17 -5.91 9.25 -32.16
C CYS A 17 -6.91 8.11 -32.25
N SER A 18 -7.82 8.18 -33.20
CA SER A 18 -8.73 7.09 -33.51
C SER A 18 -7.98 5.87 -34.08
N PRO A 19 -8.45 4.63 -33.87
CA PRO A 19 -7.84 3.44 -34.45
C PRO A 19 -7.75 3.49 -35.97
N GLY A 20 -8.72 4.12 -36.63
CA GLY A 20 -8.71 4.33 -38.10
C GLY A 20 -7.50 5.18 -38.52
N LYS A 21 -7.26 6.32 -37.87
CA LYS A 21 -6.09 7.17 -38.15
C LYS A 21 -4.79 6.43 -37.89
N ALA A 22 -4.70 5.68 -36.81
CA ALA A 22 -3.50 4.87 -36.52
C ALA A 22 -3.23 3.84 -37.63
N ARG A 23 -4.27 3.16 -38.13
CA ARG A 23 -4.16 2.18 -39.22
C ARG A 23 -3.66 2.83 -40.52
N ILE A 24 -4.16 4.03 -40.85
CA ILE A 24 -3.71 4.79 -42.03
C ILE A 24 -2.20 5.14 -41.89
N LEU A 25 -1.79 5.66 -40.73
CA LEU A 25 -0.39 6.02 -40.46
C LEU A 25 0.56 4.82 -40.58
N LEU A 26 0.13 3.64 -40.09
CA LEU A 26 0.89 2.40 -40.22
C LEU A 26 0.97 1.92 -41.67
N LYS A 27 -0.15 1.96 -42.41
CA LYS A 27 -0.19 1.58 -43.86
C LYS A 27 0.72 2.48 -44.69
N GLN A 28 0.77 3.78 -44.37
CA GLN A 28 1.64 4.76 -45.05
C GLN A 28 3.10 4.70 -44.56
N GLN A 29 3.47 3.76 -43.71
CA GLN A 29 4.83 3.65 -43.14
C GLN A 29 5.30 4.93 -42.39
N LYS A 30 4.35 5.78 -41.97
CA LYS A 30 4.63 7.02 -41.21
C LYS A 30 4.69 6.77 -39.69
N ALA A 31 4.35 5.57 -39.23
CA ALA A 31 4.44 5.17 -37.83
C ALA A 31 4.83 3.69 -37.72
N CYS A 32 5.35 3.32 -36.56
CA CYS A 32 5.60 1.92 -36.17
C CYS A 32 4.89 1.59 -34.86
N VAL A 33 4.56 0.31 -34.63
CA VAL A 33 3.96 -0.16 -33.39
C VAL A 33 5.04 -0.30 -32.33
N VAL A 34 4.83 0.36 -31.17
CA VAL A 34 5.73 0.27 -30.00
C VAL A 34 5.16 -0.69 -28.97
N LYS A 35 3.85 -0.67 -28.78
CA LYS A 35 3.19 -1.50 -27.78
C LYS A 35 1.81 -1.97 -28.25
N ARG A 36 1.47 -3.23 -27.95
CA ARG A 36 0.17 -3.80 -28.34
C ARG A 36 -0.93 -3.46 -27.34
N THR A 37 -0.61 -3.41 -26.05
CA THR A 37 -1.60 -3.14 -24.99
C THR A 37 -0.99 -2.25 -23.90
N PRO A 38 -1.46 -1.01 -23.67
CA PRO A 38 -2.36 -0.24 -24.54
C PRO A 38 -1.76 -0.03 -25.94
N PHE A 39 -2.60 -0.03 -26.97
CA PHE A 39 -2.09 0.10 -28.33
C PHE A 39 -1.41 1.44 -28.56
N THR A 40 -0.11 1.42 -28.80
CA THR A 40 0.72 2.60 -28.89
C THR A 40 1.57 2.55 -30.15
N ILE A 41 1.52 3.62 -30.93
CA ILE A 41 2.32 3.82 -32.13
C ILE A 41 3.32 4.96 -31.93
N LYS A 42 4.44 4.90 -32.62
CA LYS A 42 5.45 5.96 -32.66
C LYS A 42 5.53 6.52 -34.08
N LEU A 43 5.43 7.82 -34.20
CA LEU A 43 5.62 8.51 -35.47
C LEU A 43 7.08 8.47 -35.88
N LEU A 44 7.34 8.23 -37.15
CA LEU A 44 8.68 8.24 -37.74
C LEU A 44 9.11 9.64 -38.20
N HIS A 45 8.15 10.55 -38.31
CA HIS A 45 8.34 11.95 -38.71
C HIS A 45 7.54 12.86 -37.75
N GLY A 46 7.93 14.11 -37.69
CA GLY A 46 7.28 15.14 -36.91
C GLY A 46 7.50 14.98 -35.38
N SER A 47 7.51 16.05 -34.70
CA SER A 47 7.73 16.08 -33.24
C SER A 47 6.75 16.97 -32.50
N ALA A 48 5.98 17.80 -33.24
CA ALA A 48 5.01 18.73 -32.64
C ALA A 48 3.58 18.30 -32.92
N GLY A 49 2.66 18.65 -32.01
CA GLY A 49 1.24 18.45 -32.14
C GLY A 49 0.51 19.23 -31.06
N TYR A 50 -0.72 19.63 -31.34
CA TYR A 50 -1.56 20.29 -30.36
C TYR A 50 -1.83 19.32 -29.20
N LYS A 51 -1.63 19.78 -27.97
CA LYS A 51 -1.86 19.03 -26.73
C LYS A 51 -2.94 19.72 -25.92
N GLN A 52 -3.93 18.98 -25.48
CA GLN A 52 -4.94 19.46 -24.53
C GLN A 52 -4.45 19.18 -23.11
N PRO A 53 -4.87 19.99 -22.13
CA PRO A 53 -4.61 19.67 -20.72
C PRO A 53 -5.24 18.33 -20.35
N ILE A 54 -4.45 17.43 -19.80
CA ILE A 54 -4.90 16.12 -19.32
C ILE A 54 -4.61 16.03 -17.84
N THR A 55 -5.63 15.75 -17.05
CA THR A 55 -5.48 15.46 -15.63
C THR A 55 -5.59 13.95 -15.40
N LEU A 56 -4.58 13.38 -14.76
CA LEU A 56 -4.59 12.00 -14.30
C LEU A 56 -5.09 11.95 -12.87
N GLY A 57 -6.27 11.39 -12.63
CA GLY A 57 -6.80 11.07 -11.32
C GLY A 57 -6.37 9.68 -10.87
N VAL A 58 -5.95 9.57 -9.62
CA VAL A 58 -5.45 8.34 -8.99
C VAL A 58 -6.20 8.08 -7.68
N ASP A 59 -7.03 7.07 -7.66
CA ASP A 59 -7.59 6.50 -6.43
C ASP A 59 -6.58 5.50 -5.86
N ALA A 60 -5.74 5.96 -4.95
CA ALA A 60 -4.63 5.19 -4.40
C ALA A 60 -5.10 4.22 -3.31
N GLY A 61 -5.48 3.01 -3.69
CA GLY A 61 -5.90 1.94 -2.80
C GLY A 61 -4.82 0.90 -2.50
N SER A 62 -4.99 0.13 -1.43
CA SER A 62 -4.04 -0.94 -1.05
C SER A 62 -4.26 -2.24 -1.83
N LYS A 63 -5.47 -2.52 -2.26
CA LYS A 63 -5.85 -3.74 -2.98
C LYS A 63 -6.21 -3.47 -4.44
N HIS A 64 -6.83 -2.34 -4.70
CA HIS A 64 -7.22 -1.87 -6.01
C HIS A 64 -6.84 -0.41 -6.15
N VAL A 65 -6.45 0.00 -7.33
CA VAL A 65 -6.08 1.36 -7.68
C VAL A 65 -6.86 1.73 -8.93
N GLY A 66 -7.64 2.81 -8.85
CA GLY A 66 -8.30 3.38 -9.99
C GLY A 66 -7.42 4.45 -10.64
N LEU A 67 -7.38 4.46 -11.95
CA LEU A 67 -6.63 5.44 -12.74
C LEU A 67 -7.51 5.93 -13.89
N SER A 68 -7.65 7.25 -14.02
CA SER A 68 -8.41 7.89 -15.07
C SER A 68 -7.68 9.12 -15.58
N ALA A 69 -7.29 9.12 -16.85
CA ALA A 69 -6.72 10.30 -17.49
C ALA A 69 -7.77 10.96 -18.40
N SER A 70 -8.14 12.18 -18.07
CA SER A 70 -9.25 12.88 -18.73
C SER A 70 -8.92 14.32 -19.09
N THR A 71 -9.53 14.79 -20.17
CA THR A 71 -9.75 16.20 -20.49
C THR A 71 -11.13 16.60 -19.95
N GLU A 72 -11.50 17.86 -20.01
CA GLU A 72 -12.84 18.31 -19.60
C GLU A 72 -13.98 17.51 -20.29
N LYS A 73 -13.79 17.18 -21.56
CA LYS A 73 -14.85 16.56 -22.38
C LYS A 73 -14.80 15.05 -22.44
N ARG A 74 -13.63 14.43 -22.31
CA ARG A 74 -13.45 12.99 -22.57
C ARG A 74 -12.40 12.37 -21.66
N GLU A 75 -12.72 11.18 -21.21
CA GLU A 75 -11.74 10.27 -20.62
C GLU A 75 -10.94 9.59 -21.74
N LEU A 76 -9.62 9.70 -21.68
CA LEU A 76 -8.70 9.17 -22.70
C LEU A 76 -8.07 7.85 -22.29
N TYR A 77 -8.00 7.57 -20.98
CA TYR A 77 -7.46 6.34 -20.43
C TYR A 77 -8.20 5.98 -19.15
N SER A 78 -8.45 4.70 -18.98
CA SER A 78 -9.14 4.15 -17.82
C SER A 78 -8.52 2.81 -17.45
N GLU A 79 -8.11 2.65 -16.18
CA GLU A 79 -7.46 1.43 -15.69
C GLU A 79 -7.85 1.12 -14.25
N GLU A 80 -8.11 -0.15 -13.98
CA GLU A 80 -8.15 -0.73 -12.65
C GLU A 80 -6.93 -1.61 -12.45
N PHE A 81 -6.01 -1.16 -11.61
CA PHE A 81 -4.76 -1.85 -11.32
C PHE A 81 -4.82 -2.57 -9.97
N THR A 82 -4.40 -3.81 -9.94
CA THR A 82 -4.30 -4.62 -8.72
C THR A 82 -2.84 -4.73 -8.28
N PRO A 83 -2.43 -4.05 -7.19
CA PRO A 83 -1.09 -4.17 -6.63
C PRO A 83 -0.84 -5.56 -6.05
N ARG A 84 0.43 -5.92 -5.86
CA ARG A 84 0.80 -7.18 -5.22
C ARG A 84 0.35 -7.23 -3.77
N ASN A 85 -0.34 -8.30 -3.40
CA ASN A 85 -0.82 -8.58 -2.05
C ASN A 85 -0.09 -9.78 -1.40
N ASP A 86 0.78 -10.46 -2.14
CA ASP A 86 1.51 -11.67 -1.73
C ASP A 86 2.79 -11.40 -0.90
N VAL A 87 3.23 -10.16 -0.81
CA VAL A 87 4.54 -9.78 -0.21
C VAL A 87 4.65 -10.23 1.25
N VAL A 88 3.58 -10.07 2.04
CA VAL A 88 3.58 -10.43 3.47
C VAL A 88 3.69 -11.95 3.64
N GLU A 89 2.97 -12.72 2.83
CA GLU A 89 3.00 -14.19 2.82
C GLU A 89 4.39 -14.72 2.42
N LEU A 90 4.95 -14.17 1.34
CA LEU A 90 6.30 -14.51 0.88
C LEU A 90 7.38 -14.22 1.93
N LEU A 91 7.26 -13.10 2.65
CA LEU A 91 8.17 -12.79 3.77
C LEU A 91 8.00 -13.75 4.94
N SER A 92 6.78 -14.18 5.23
CA SER A 92 6.49 -15.19 6.25
C SER A 92 7.10 -16.54 5.88
N THR A 93 6.87 -17.01 4.67
CA THR A 93 7.48 -18.25 4.10
C THR A 93 9.01 -18.18 4.16
N ARG A 94 9.60 -17.05 3.77
CA ARG A 94 11.04 -16.83 3.87
C ARG A 94 11.54 -16.91 5.31
N ARG A 95 10.77 -16.42 6.28
CA ARG A 95 11.07 -16.52 7.71
C ARG A 95 11.05 -17.98 8.18
N GLN A 96 10.02 -18.74 7.81
CA GLN A 96 9.88 -20.17 8.12
C GLN A 96 11.06 -20.98 7.54
N ASN A 97 11.38 -20.77 6.26
CA ASN A 97 12.50 -21.45 5.61
C ASN A 97 13.85 -21.15 6.28
N ARG A 98 14.06 -19.91 6.73
CA ARG A 98 15.26 -19.54 7.50
C ARG A 98 15.28 -20.23 8.86
N ARG A 99 14.14 -20.33 9.54
CA ARG A 99 14.01 -21.01 10.84
C ARG A 99 14.31 -22.52 10.68
N SER A 100 13.71 -23.16 9.69
CA SER A 100 13.99 -24.57 9.35
C SER A 100 15.47 -24.83 9.08
N ARG A 101 16.13 -23.95 8.30
CA ARG A 101 17.58 -24.10 8.01
C ARG A 101 18.45 -23.96 9.25
N ARG A 102 18.08 -23.13 10.21
CA ARG A 102 18.81 -22.98 11.49
C ARG A 102 18.67 -24.20 12.38
N ASN A 103 17.50 -24.83 12.36
CA ASN A 103 17.24 -26.02 13.17
C ASN A 103 17.87 -27.29 12.61
N ARG A 104 18.42 -27.26 11.38
CA ARG A 104 19.20 -28.39 10.84
C ARG A 104 20.57 -28.42 11.53
N LYS A 105 20.92 -29.55 12.14
CA LYS A 105 22.18 -29.75 12.87
C LYS A 105 23.45 -29.74 11.99
N THR A 106 23.33 -29.47 10.68
CA THR A 106 24.45 -29.54 9.72
C THR A 106 25.40 -28.34 9.78
N ARG A 107 24.95 -27.19 10.27
CA ARG A 107 25.77 -25.97 10.41
C ARG A 107 25.15 -25.00 11.43
N TYR A 108 25.83 -24.77 12.53
CA TYR A 108 25.43 -23.76 13.48
C TYR A 108 25.70 -22.34 12.92
N ARG A 109 24.73 -21.48 12.99
CA ARG A 109 24.87 -20.04 12.75
C ARG A 109 24.22 -19.30 13.89
N ALA A 110 25.00 -18.45 14.55
CA ALA A 110 24.48 -17.60 15.62
C ALA A 110 23.26 -16.80 15.15
N PRO A 111 22.20 -16.74 15.94
CA PRO A 111 21.04 -15.93 15.60
C PRO A 111 21.40 -14.45 15.59
N ARG A 112 21.05 -13.75 14.53
CA ARG A 112 21.27 -12.31 14.36
C ARG A 112 20.04 -11.54 14.84
N PHE A 113 19.85 -11.44 16.13
CA PHE A 113 18.65 -10.80 16.69
C PHE A 113 18.65 -9.27 16.50
N ASN A 114 19.79 -8.62 16.64
CA ASN A 114 19.92 -7.16 16.67
C ASN A 114 19.99 -6.49 15.29
N ASN A 115 20.21 -7.27 14.21
CA ASN A 115 20.41 -6.71 12.86
C ASN A 115 19.17 -6.10 12.22
N ARG A 116 18.00 -6.08 12.86
CA ARG A 116 16.75 -5.66 12.22
C ARG A 116 16.23 -4.32 12.75
N VAL A 117 16.54 -3.96 13.96
CA VAL A 117 16.10 -2.69 14.56
C VAL A 117 17.12 -1.61 14.28
N HIS A 118 18.41 -1.89 14.50
CA HIS A 118 19.50 -0.92 14.36
C HIS A 118 20.13 -0.84 12.98
N SER A 119 19.88 -1.81 12.08
CA SER A 119 20.42 -1.79 10.71
C SER A 119 19.53 -1.12 9.67
N LYS A 120 18.45 -0.48 10.07
CA LYS A 120 17.56 0.23 9.17
C LYS A 120 18.13 1.62 8.88
N HIS A 121 18.35 1.92 7.60
CA HIS A 121 18.76 3.27 7.19
C HIS A 121 17.62 4.28 7.39
N LYS A 122 17.95 5.54 7.49
CA LYS A 122 16.97 6.64 7.53
C LYS A 122 16.07 6.54 6.29
N GLY A 123 14.77 6.64 6.48
CA GLY A 123 13.79 6.52 5.38
C GLY A 123 13.40 5.08 5.00
N TRP A 124 13.85 4.05 5.76
CA TRP A 124 13.46 2.66 5.50
C TRP A 124 11.95 2.45 5.68
N LEU A 125 11.31 1.86 4.69
CA LEU A 125 9.92 1.43 4.74
C LEU A 125 9.81 -0.09 4.81
N ALA A 126 8.72 -0.58 5.41
CA ALA A 126 8.42 -2.00 5.38
C ALA A 126 8.27 -2.48 3.92
N PRO A 127 8.86 -3.65 3.53
CA PRO A 127 8.84 -4.10 2.14
C PRO A 127 7.46 -4.19 1.51
N SER A 128 6.42 -4.48 2.29
CA SER A 128 5.03 -4.51 1.81
C SER A 128 4.50 -3.12 1.44
N VAL A 129 4.94 -2.08 2.15
CA VAL A 129 4.60 -0.68 1.84
C VAL A 129 5.40 -0.21 0.65
N GLU A 130 6.72 -0.45 0.67
CA GLU A 130 7.64 -0.05 -0.39
C GLU A 130 7.23 -0.61 -1.76
N VAL A 131 6.91 -1.90 -1.83
CA VAL A 131 6.46 -2.53 -3.08
C VAL A 131 5.20 -1.86 -3.62
N LYS A 132 4.20 -1.59 -2.76
CA LYS A 132 2.98 -0.92 -3.20
C LYS A 132 3.23 0.49 -3.72
N ILE A 133 4.07 1.27 -3.03
CA ILE A 133 4.42 2.62 -3.48
C ILE A 133 5.09 2.58 -4.86
N GLN A 134 6.06 1.68 -5.05
CA GLN A 134 6.77 1.54 -6.32
C GLN A 134 5.84 1.08 -7.46
N GLU A 135 4.89 0.23 -7.18
CA GLU A 135 3.89 -0.21 -8.15
C GLU A 135 2.97 0.94 -8.59
N HIS A 136 2.49 1.76 -7.64
CA HIS A 136 1.73 2.97 -7.96
C HIS A 136 2.54 3.94 -8.83
N ILE A 137 3.78 4.24 -8.44
CA ILE A 137 4.68 5.12 -9.20
C ILE A 137 4.89 4.57 -10.62
N THR A 138 5.10 3.26 -10.74
CA THR A 138 5.35 2.60 -12.02
C THR A 138 4.15 2.74 -12.97
N VAL A 139 2.93 2.51 -12.48
CA VAL A 139 1.70 2.63 -13.29
C VAL A 139 1.44 4.09 -13.67
N ILE A 140 1.58 5.02 -12.73
CA ILE A 140 1.43 6.46 -12.99
C ILE A 140 2.42 6.92 -14.07
N LYS A 141 3.70 6.59 -13.91
CA LYS A 141 4.75 6.92 -14.91
C LYS A 141 4.46 6.28 -16.26
N HIS A 142 3.90 5.07 -16.27
CA HIS A 142 3.51 4.40 -17.51
C HIS A 142 2.45 5.21 -18.26
N ILE A 143 1.42 5.70 -17.58
CA ILE A 143 0.38 6.54 -18.21
C ILE A 143 0.96 7.85 -18.69
N CYS A 144 1.80 8.52 -17.90
CA CYS A 144 2.47 9.76 -18.29
C CYS A 144 3.41 9.59 -19.51
N ARG A 145 3.91 8.39 -19.77
CA ARG A 145 4.72 8.09 -20.96
C ARG A 145 3.92 7.91 -22.25
N ILE A 146 2.63 7.59 -22.14
CA ILE A 146 1.77 7.36 -23.31
C ILE A 146 0.76 8.49 -23.56
N LEU A 147 0.54 9.35 -22.55
CA LEU A 147 -0.35 10.52 -22.63
C LEU A 147 0.39 11.78 -22.17
N PRO A 148 0.20 12.93 -22.85
CA PRO A 148 0.79 14.20 -22.47
C PRO A 148 0.07 14.80 -21.24
N THR A 149 0.23 14.12 -20.10
CA THR A 149 -0.40 14.49 -18.81
C THR A 149 0.20 15.81 -18.33
N THR A 150 -0.66 16.75 -17.96
CA THR A 150 -0.28 18.09 -17.45
C THR A 150 -0.38 18.18 -15.93
N LEU A 151 -1.20 17.33 -15.30
CA LEU A 151 -1.44 17.34 -13.88
C LEU A 151 -1.76 15.91 -13.39
N VAL A 152 -1.20 15.53 -12.24
CA VAL A 152 -1.58 14.30 -11.52
C VAL A 152 -2.29 14.69 -10.23
N ARG A 153 -3.44 14.08 -9.96
CA ARG A 153 -4.18 14.21 -8.70
C ARG A 153 -4.28 12.89 -8.01
N VAL A 154 -3.87 12.84 -6.75
CA VAL A 154 -3.87 11.61 -5.94
C VAL A 154 -4.80 11.80 -4.74
N GLU A 155 -5.67 10.83 -4.49
CA GLU A 155 -6.47 10.83 -3.28
C GLU A 155 -5.61 10.48 -2.06
N THR A 156 -5.65 11.33 -1.05
CA THR A 156 -5.00 11.11 0.25
C THR A 156 -6.05 10.87 1.32
N ALA A 157 -5.65 10.24 2.44
CA ALA A 157 -6.56 10.05 3.56
C ALA A 157 -6.82 11.38 4.28
N GLU A 158 -8.07 11.66 4.61
CA GLU A 158 -8.47 12.83 5.38
C GLU A 158 -8.15 12.66 6.88
N PHE A 159 -8.31 11.44 7.40
CA PHE A 159 -8.09 11.11 8.79
C PHE A 159 -6.73 10.43 9.01
N ASP A 160 -5.79 11.25 9.40
CA ASP A 160 -4.49 10.78 9.91
C ASP A 160 -4.55 10.72 11.44
N THR A 161 -4.90 9.55 11.96
CA THR A 161 -5.04 9.32 13.40
C THR A 161 -3.74 9.53 14.17
N GLN A 162 -2.58 9.26 13.57
CA GLN A 162 -1.28 9.49 14.21
C GLN A 162 -0.95 10.97 14.25
N ARG A 163 -1.21 11.69 13.16
CA ARG A 163 -1.04 13.15 13.10
C ARG A 163 -1.95 13.85 14.10
N LEU A 164 -3.23 13.45 14.18
CA LEU A 164 -4.17 14.00 15.14
C LEU A 164 -3.72 13.75 16.59
N LYS A 165 -3.27 12.54 16.91
CA LYS A 165 -2.71 12.21 18.24
C LYS A 165 -1.46 13.02 18.56
N ALA A 166 -0.57 13.23 17.58
CA ALA A 166 0.63 14.04 17.75
C ALA A 166 0.27 15.51 18.02
N MET A 167 -0.71 16.07 17.26
CA MET A 167 -1.22 17.42 17.51
C MET A 167 -1.79 17.57 18.91
N LEU A 168 -2.64 16.66 19.35
CA LEU A 168 -3.24 16.68 20.69
C LEU A 168 -2.22 16.50 21.81
N ALA A 169 -1.13 15.79 21.54
CA ALA A 169 -0.03 15.57 22.48
C ALA A 169 1.07 16.64 22.41
N GLY A 170 0.94 17.68 21.59
CA GLY A 170 1.97 18.70 21.38
C GLY A 170 3.30 18.16 20.80
N LYS A 171 3.28 17.01 20.13
CA LYS A 171 4.46 16.37 19.54
C LYS A 171 4.64 16.79 18.08
N PRO A 172 5.89 16.71 17.53
CA PRO A 172 6.12 16.93 16.11
C PRO A 172 5.23 16.04 15.26
N LEU A 173 4.73 16.58 14.14
CA LEU A 173 3.85 15.85 13.24
C LEU A 173 4.64 14.74 12.53
N PRO A 174 4.11 13.50 12.47
CA PRO A 174 4.80 12.40 11.82
C PRO A 174 4.95 12.65 10.32
N VAL A 175 6.13 12.36 9.77
CA VAL A 175 6.44 12.49 8.34
C VAL A 175 7.10 11.21 7.84
N GLY A 176 6.67 10.71 6.70
CA GLY A 176 7.29 9.56 6.02
C GLY A 176 7.40 8.32 6.92
N THR A 177 8.62 8.00 7.36
CA THR A 177 8.91 6.81 8.19
C THR A 177 8.42 6.90 9.63
N ASP A 178 8.16 8.11 10.14
CA ASP A 178 7.67 8.29 11.52
C ASP A 178 6.35 7.58 11.75
N TYR A 179 5.55 7.43 10.70
CA TYR A 179 4.30 6.65 10.75
C TYR A 179 4.51 5.17 11.07
N GLN A 180 5.71 4.64 10.94
CA GLN A 180 6.06 3.27 11.35
C GLN A 180 6.46 3.18 12.81
N LEU A 181 6.76 4.33 13.45
CA LEU A 181 7.10 4.44 14.86
C LEU A 181 5.79 4.52 15.65
N GLY A 182 5.11 3.38 15.80
CA GLY A 182 3.89 3.29 16.60
C GLY A 182 4.16 3.33 18.10
N GLU A 183 3.09 3.30 18.90
CA GLU A 183 3.15 3.35 20.38
C GLU A 183 4.01 2.23 21.02
N MET A 184 4.29 1.16 20.28
CA MET A 184 5.13 0.04 20.71
C MET A 184 6.61 0.21 20.31
N TYR A 185 6.95 1.29 19.65
CA TYR A 185 8.35 1.56 19.32
C TYR A 185 9.12 1.83 20.60
N ASP A 186 10.33 1.28 20.71
CA ASP A 186 11.19 1.29 21.89
C ASP A 186 10.73 0.44 23.09
N GLU A 187 9.57 -0.21 23.02
CA GLU A 187 9.18 -1.15 24.06
C GLU A 187 9.85 -2.52 23.87
N TYR A 188 10.34 -3.09 24.94
CA TYR A 188 11.07 -4.37 24.93
C TYR A 188 10.26 -5.51 24.28
N ASN A 189 8.95 -5.59 24.60
CA ASN A 189 8.01 -6.53 23.99
C ASN A 189 6.55 -6.09 24.21
N VAL A 190 5.62 -6.79 23.55
CA VAL A 190 4.18 -6.52 23.64
C VAL A 190 3.66 -6.61 25.07
N ARG A 191 4.18 -7.55 25.88
CA ARG A 191 3.78 -7.71 27.28
C ARG A 191 4.14 -6.46 28.07
N GLN A 192 5.36 -5.95 27.93
CA GLN A 192 5.82 -4.75 28.64
C GLN A 192 5.01 -3.51 28.24
N TYR A 193 4.74 -3.37 26.95
CA TYR A 193 3.86 -2.31 26.45
C TYR A 193 2.46 -2.37 27.09
N VAL A 194 1.83 -3.56 27.15
CA VAL A 194 0.47 -3.71 27.72
C VAL A 194 0.48 -3.41 29.21
N LEU A 195 1.48 -3.89 29.97
CA LEU A 195 1.62 -3.59 31.39
C LEU A 195 1.75 -2.08 31.64
N LYS A 196 2.60 -1.40 30.87
CA LYS A 196 2.81 0.05 30.96
C LYS A 196 1.55 0.84 30.57
N ARG A 197 0.88 0.46 29.46
CA ARG A 197 -0.39 1.06 29.02
C ARG A 197 -1.46 0.99 30.13
N ASP A 198 -1.53 -0.14 30.83
CA ASP A 198 -2.49 -0.40 31.88
C ASP A 198 -1.98 0.05 33.27
N ASN A 199 -0.91 0.89 33.31
CA ASN A 199 -0.29 1.43 34.51
C ASN A 199 0.06 0.36 35.55
N TYR A 200 0.52 -0.81 35.12
CA TYR A 200 0.81 -1.96 35.97
C TYR A 200 -0.31 -2.30 36.94
N THR A 201 -1.56 -2.12 36.53
CA THR A 201 -2.76 -2.29 37.36
C THR A 201 -3.69 -3.33 36.74
N CYS A 202 -4.26 -4.19 37.55
CA CYS A 202 -5.28 -5.15 37.11
C CYS A 202 -6.52 -4.40 36.61
N GLN A 203 -6.86 -4.57 35.36
CA GLN A 203 -7.99 -3.90 34.74
C GLN A 203 -9.37 -4.48 35.12
N CYS A 204 -9.40 -5.50 35.99
CA CYS A 204 -10.63 -6.10 36.54
C CYS A 204 -10.91 -5.59 37.96
N CYS A 205 -9.96 -5.73 38.88
CA CYS A 205 -10.14 -5.40 40.28
C CYS A 205 -9.29 -4.20 40.77
N GLY A 206 -8.52 -3.54 39.90
CA GLY A 206 -7.71 -2.41 40.27
C GLY A 206 -6.44 -2.76 41.08
N ALA A 207 -6.15 -4.04 41.34
CA ALA A 207 -4.98 -4.43 42.13
C ALA A 207 -3.67 -4.05 41.41
N HIS A 208 -2.76 -3.41 42.12
CA HIS A 208 -1.42 -3.04 41.69
C HIS A 208 -0.41 -3.29 42.81
N THR A 209 0.86 -3.31 42.46
CA THR A 209 1.94 -3.47 43.45
C THR A 209 2.12 -2.19 44.30
N THR A 210 2.13 -2.34 45.61
CA THR A 210 2.41 -1.27 46.59
C THR A 210 3.66 -1.61 47.38
N ALA A 211 4.18 -0.68 48.15
CA ALA A 211 5.33 -0.92 49.02
C ALA A 211 5.13 -2.08 50.04
N LYS A 212 3.87 -2.33 50.40
CA LYS A 212 3.49 -3.40 51.36
C LYS A 212 3.05 -4.70 50.71
N LYS A 213 2.71 -4.70 49.42
CA LYS A 213 2.12 -5.88 48.72
C LYS A 213 2.54 -5.95 47.28
N THR A 214 3.25 -7.02 46.90
CA THR A 214 3.61 -7.32 45.53
C THR A 214 2.45 -8.07 44.83
N VAL A 215 1.98 -7.56 43.70
CA VAL A 215 0.92 -8.16 42.89
C VAL A 215 1.51 -8.71 41.59
N LYS A 216 1.43 -10.02 41.40
CA LYS A 216 1.83 -10.63 40.12
C LYS A 216 0.78 -10.37 39.06
N LEU A 217 1.20 -9.76 37.95
CA LEU A 217 0.35 -9.40 36.83
C LEU A 217 0.58 -10.31 35.62
N HIS A 218 -0.51 -10.66 34.96
CA HIS A 218 -0.58 -11.46 33.74
C HIS A 218 -1.19 -10.65 32.61
N VAL A 219 -0.72 -10.87 31.39
CA VAL A 219 -1.34 -10.32 30.16
C VAL A 219 -2.23 -11.40 29.56
N HIS A 220 -3.52 -11.15 29.54
CA HIS A 220 -4.57 -12.05 29.08
C HIS A 220 -5.06 -11.67 27.68
N HIS A 221 -5.45 -12.65 26.85
CA HIS A 221 -6.05 -12.45 25.53
C HIS A 221 -7.57 -12.34 25.67
N LEU A 222 -8.18 -11.22 25.25
CA LEU A 222 -9.63 -11.01 25.24
C LEU A 222 -10.32 -11.98 24.28
N GLU A 223 -9.77 -12.13 23.08
CA GLU A 223 -10.14 -13.20 22.14
C GLU A 223 -8.99 -14.20 22.03
N SER A 224 -9.31 -15.44 21.65
CA SER A 224 -8.29 -16.47 21.54
C SER A 224 -7.09 -16.02 20.69
N ARG A 225 -5.91 -16.53 21.03
CA ARG A 225 -4.68 -16.23 20.28
C ARG A 225 -4.78 -16.58 18.80
N LYS A 226 -5.61 -17.56 18.43
CA LYS A 226 -5.85 -17.96 17.04
C LYS A 226 -6.59 -16.87 16.25
N VAL A 227 -7.54 -16.20 16.88
CA VAL A 227 -8.41 -15.17 16.27
C VAL A 227 -7.80 -13.78 16.41
N GLY A 228 -7.47 -13.37 17.63
CA GLY A 228 -7.00 -12.02 17.95
C GLY A 228 -5.48 -11.82 17.89
N GLY A 229 -4.70 -12.90 17.92
CA GLY A 229 -3.25 -12.84 17.98
C GLY A 229 -2.72 -12.06 19.19
N ASN A 230 -1.46 -11.61 19.11
CA ASN A 230 -0.82 -10.79 20.14
C ASN A 230 -0.97 -9.28 19.86
N ALA A 231 -2.06 -8.85 19.20
CA ALA A 231 -2.30 -7.42 19.01
C ALA A 231 -2.56 -6.74 20.37
N PRO A 232 -1.98 -5.57 20.65
CA PRO A 232 -2.20 -4.87 21.93
C PRO A 232 -3.66 -4.65 22.26
N SER A 233 -4.50 -4.41 21.26
CA SER A 233 -5.95 -4.26 21.41
C SER A 233 -6.68 -5.54 21.84
N ASN A 234 -6.02 -6.70 21.71
CA ASN A 234 -6.53 -8.01 22.13
C ASN A 234 -5.99 -8.43 23.51
N LEU A 235 -5.21 -7.61 24.15
CA LEU A 235 -4.51 -7.94 25.39
C LEU A 235 -4.94 -7.00 26.52
N ILE A 236 -5.03 -7.54 27.73
CA ILE A 236 -5.43 -6.83 28.93
C ILE A 236 -4.60 -7.31 30.13
N THR A 237 -4.29 -6.41 31.07
CA THR A 237 -3.57 -6.75 32.30
C THR A 237 -4.52 -7.23 33.41
N LEU A 238 -4.26 -8.40 33.97
CA LEU A 238 -5.01 -8.98 35.08
C LEU A 238 -4.06 -9.45 36.19
N CYS A 239 -4.47 -9.36 37.45
CA CYS A 239 -3.77 -10.03 38.55
C CYS A 239 -4.00 -11.56 38.48
N THR A 240 -3.14 -12.33 39.16
CA THR A 240 -3.23 -13.80 39.17
C THR A 240 -4.60 -14.30 39.59
N THR A 241 -5.23 -13.70 40.59
CA THR A 241 -6.57 -14.09 41.08
C THR A 241 -7.63 -13.88 40.01
N CYS A 242 -7.72 -12.69 39.42
CA CYS A 242 -8.68 -12.40 38.36
C CYS A 242 -8.44 -13.26 37.10
N HIS A 243 -7.17 -13.46 36.73
CA HIS A 243 -6.81 -14.32 35.60
C HIS A 243 -7.29 -15.76 35.80
N ASN A 244 -7.05 -16.33 36.99
CA ASN A 244 -7.47 -17.69 37.29
C ASN A 244 -9.00 -17.83 37.42
N ASN A 245 -9.66 -16.83 38.02
CA ASN A 245 -11.13 -16.82 38.12
C ASN A 245 -11.82 -16.69 36.77
N LEU A 246 -11.21 -15.92 35.84
CA LEU A 246 -11.69 -15.81 34.48
C LEU A 246 -11.60 -17.15 33.72
N HIS A 247 -10.48 -17.86 33.85
CA HIS A 247 -10.31 -19.18 33.25
C HIS A 247 -11.22 -20.25 33.88
N LYS A 248 -11.62 -20.09 35.12
CA LYS A 248 -12.59 -20.95 35.80
C LYS A 248 -14.05 -20.55 35.54
N GLY A 249 -14.30 -19.51 34.75
CA GLY A 249 -15.64 -19.00 34.46
C GLY A 249 -16.33 -18.33 35.64
N LYS A 250 -15.62 -18.03 36.76
CA LYS A 250 -16.18 -17.39 37.96
C LYS A 250 -16.41 -15.89 37.79
N ILE A 251 -15.72 -15.26 36.86
CA ILE A 251 -15.87 -13.84 36.52
C ILE A 251 -15.91 -13.66 35.01
N THR A 252 -16.54 -12.58 34.56
CA THR A 252 -16.54 -12.12 33.16
C THR A 252 -15.89 -10.77 33.07
N LEU A 253 -15.35 -10.44 31.88
CA LEU A 253 -14.79 -9.12 31.59
C LEU A 253 -15.84 -8.26 30.88
N ASP A 254 -16.90 -7.90 31.60
CA ASP A 254 -18.04 -7.18 31.05
C ASP A 254 -17.61 -5.82 30.46
N GLY A 255 -18.08 -5.55 29.24
CA GLY A 255 -17.72 -4.32 28.51
C GLY A 255 -16.31 -4.29 27.92
N LYS A 256 -15.43 -5.23 28.26
CA LYS A 256 -14.05 -5.28 27.75
C LYS A 256 -13.97 -6.14 26.51
N LYS A 257 -14.21 -5.53 25.36
CA LYS A 257 -14.08 -6.18 24.05
C LYS A 257 -12.77 -5.77 23.38
N ARG A 258 -12.29 -6.65 22.50
CA ARG A 258 -11.15 -6.33 21.66
C ARG A 258 -11.38 -5.05 20.86
N GLY A 259 -10.47 -4.10 20.98
CA GLY A 259 -10.50 -2.87 20.18
C GLY A 259 -10.32 -3.15 18.68
N LYS A 260 -10.94 -2.32 17.84
CA LYS A 260 -10.70 -2.37 16.39
C LYS A 260 -9.25 -2.01 16.08
N THR A 261 -8.59 -2.77 15.20
CA THR A 261 -7.24 -2.43 14.77
C THR A 261 -7.30 -1.35 13.70
N LEU A 262 -6.52 -0.28 13.88
CA LEU A 262 -6.35 0.78 12.87
C LEU A 262 -5.18 0.48 11.91
N ARG A 263 -4.78 -0.78 11.80
CA ARG A 263 -3.63 -1.21 11.01
C ARG A 263 -3.72 -0.77 9.55
N ASP A 264 -4.89 -0.94 8.95
CA ASP A 264 -5.11 -0.58 7.54
C ASP A 264 -5.10 0.95 7.35
N ALA A 265 -5.64 1.72 8.30
CA ALA A 265 -5.60 3.17 8.27
C ALA A 265 -4.16 3.70 8.37
N ALA A 266 -3.36 3.17 9.32
CA ALA A 266 -1.95 3.53 9.46
C ALA A 266 -1.15 3.17 8.19
N PHE A 267 -1.36 1.96 7.65
CA PHE A 267 -0.74 1.53 6.39
C PHE A 267 -1.07 2.50 5.25
N MET A 268 -2.34 2.86 5.07
CA MET A 268 -2.78 3.77 4.01
C MET A 268 -2.23 5.18 4.21
N GLY A 269 -2.14 5.68 5.45
CA GLY A 269 -1.52 6.96 5.77
C GLY A 269 -0.05 7.01 5.34
N ILE A 270 0.76 6.01 5.72
CA ILE A 270 2.17 5.89 5.32
C ILE A 270 2.29 5.84 3.80
N MET A 271 1.51 4.96 3.15
CA MET A 271 1.59 4.73 1.71
C MET A 271 1.26 6.00 0.92
N ARG A 272 0.11 6.63 1.20
CA ARG A 272 -0.39 7.80 0.44
C ARG A 272 0.51 9.02 0.60
N ASN A 273 0.94 9.33 1.81
CA ASN A 273 1.83 10.46 2.07
C ASN A 273 3.20 10.27 1.42
N THR A 274 3.77 9.07 1.54
CA THR A 274 5.07 8.78 0.91
C THR A 274 4.95 8.75 -0.62
N LEU A 275 3.86 8.18 -1.16
CA LEU A 275 3.58 8.19 -2.60
C LEU A 275 3.53 9.62 -3.14
N LEU A 276 2.76 10.50 -2.49
CA LEU A 276 2.63 11.89 -2.88
C LEU A 276 3.98 12.62 -2.91
N THR A 277 4.79 12.45 -1.86
CA THR A 277 6.12 13.05 -1.76
C THR A 277 7.04 12.54 -2.86
N ARG A 278 7.07 11.22 -3.11
CA ARG A 278 7.91 10.65 -4.18
C ARG A 278 7.46 11.08 -5.57
N LEU A 279 6.16 11.10 -5.84
CA LEU A 279 5.65 11.57 -7.13
C LEU A 279 6.04 13.02 -7.41
N ARG A 280 5.97 13.90 -6.41
CA ARG A 280 6.42 15.30 -6.53
C ARG A 280 7.90 15.42 -6.87
N ASN A 281 8.73 14.52 -6.35
CA ASN A 281 10.17 14.50 -6.60
C ASN A 281 10.57 13.83 -7.92
N GLU A 282 9.75 12.88 -8.40
CA GLU A 282 10.11 12.02 -9.53
C GLU A 282 9.42 12.39 -10.85
N LEU A 283 8.31 13.14 -10.79
CA LEU A 283 7.58 13.60 -11.97
C LEU A 283 7.91 15.06 -12.27
N ASN A 284 8.19 15.36 -13.54
CA ASN A 284 8.38 16.74 -14.02
C ASN A 284 7.04 17.45 -14.32
N ILE A 285 5.97 17.02 -13.67
CA ILE A 285 4.62 17.59 -13.80
C ILE A 285 4.03 17.84 -12.42
N PRO A 286 3.16 18.84 -12.25
CA PRO A 286 2.51 19.13 -10.98
C PRO A 286 1.77 17.93 -10.41
N VAL A 287 1.91 17.70 -9.08
CA VAL A 287 1.20 16.66 -8.35
C VAL A 287 0.41 17.29 -7.20
N GLN A 288 -0.90 17.17 -7.27
CA GLN A 288 -1.85 17.68 -6.28
C GLN A 288 -2.48 16.54 -5.49
N ASN A 289 -2.87 16.81 -4.26
CA ASN A 289 -3.69 15.90 -3.48
C ASN A 289 -5.16 16.32 -3.48
N THR A 290 -6.03 15.35 -3.28
CA THR A 290 -7.45 15.54 -3.01
C THR A 290 -7.88 14.61 -1.87
N TYR A 291 -9.08 14.83 -1.35
CA TYR A 291 -9.58 14.09 -0.20
C TYR A 291 -10.81 13.26 -0.57
N GLY A 292 -10.98 12.12 0.09
CA GLY A 292 -12.06 11.18 -0.21
C GLY A 292 -13.46 11.75 -0.09
N TYR A 293 -13.69 12.73 0.81
CA TYR A 293 -15.00 13.40 0.91
C TYR A 293 -15.32 14.22 -0.35
N ILE A 294 -14.31 14.87 -0.97
CA ILE A 294 -14.50 15.63 -2.21
C ILE A 294 -14.84 14.66 -3.35
N THR A 295 -14.12 13.53 -3.44
CA THR A 295 -14.40 12.47 -4.41
C THR A 295 -15.82 11.94 -4.26
N LYS A 296 -16.25 11.69 -3.01
CA LYS A 296 -17.61 11.22 -2.69
C LYS A 296 -18.65 12.27 -3.11
N LEU A 297 -18.44 13.52 -2.73
CA LEU A 297 -19.36 14.64 -3.07
C LEU A 297 -19.54 14.76 -4.59
N LEU A 298 -18.43 14.83 -5.36
CA LEU A 298 -18.48 14.93 -6.81
C LEU A 298 -19.19 13.74 -7.46
N ARG A 299 -18.99 12.55 -6.90
CA ARG A 299 -19.63 11.33 -7.39
C ARG A 299 -21.14 11.33 -7.16
N GLU A 300 -21.59 11.73 -5.95
CA GLU A 300 -23.00 11.76 -5.57
C GLU A 300 -23.74 12.89 -6.30
N GLN A 301 -23.14 14.07 -6.44
CA GLN A 301 -23.72 15.19 -7.20
C GLN A 301 -23.94 14.87 -8.69
N ASN A 302 -23.19 13.95 -9.28
CA ASN A 302 -23.28 13.60 -10.68
C ASN A 302 -23.91 12.21 -10.91
N ASP A 303 -24.51 11.59 -9.90
CA ASP A 303 -25.13 10.26 -9.94
C ASP A 303 -24.22 9.17 -10.56
N ILE A 304 -22.94 9.21 -10.18
CA ILE A 304 -21.95 8.27 -10.70
C ILE A 304 -21.85 7.06 -9.76
N LYS A 305 -21.99 5.84 -10.29
CA LYS A 305 -21.84 4.60 -9.54
C LYS A 305 -20.43 4.48 -8.95
N LYS A 306 -20.36 4.01 -7.69
CA LYS A 306 -19.08 3.80 -7.01
C LYS A 306 -18.26 2.71 -7.70
N SER A 307 -17.06 3.06 -8.16
CA SER A 307 -16.01 2.14 -8.61
C SER A 307 -14.67 2.85 -8.53
N HIS A 308 -13.56 2.14 -8.41
CA HIS A 308 -12.23 2.74 -8.34
C HIS A 308 -11.93 3.63 -9.56
N VAL A 309 -12.38 3.23 -10.74
CA VAL A 309 -12.19 4.01 -11.97
C VAL A 309 -13.04 5.28 -11.98
N ASN A 310 -14.30 5.19 -11.55
CA ASN A 310 -15.19 6.35 -11.47
C ASN A 310 -14.71 7.34 -10.39
N ASP A 311 -14.23 6.82 -9.26
CA ASP A 311 -13.64 7.64 -8.21
C ASP A 311 -12.38 8.34 -8.76
N ALA A 312 -11.51 7.66 -9.52
CA ALA A 312 -10.37 8.27 -10.20
C ALA A 312 -10.77 9.38 -11.20
N ARG A 313 -11.87 9.20 -11.93
CA ARG A 313 -12.42 10.24 -12.81
C ARG A 313 -12.94 11.45 -12.03
N CYS A 314 -13.57 11.25 -10.90
CA CYS A 314 -13.95 12.35 -10.00
C CYS A 314 -12.71 13.06 -9.41
N ILE A 315 -11.66 12.31 -9.07
CA ILE A 315 -10.38 12.83 -8.59
C ILE A 315 -9.72 13.73 -9.65
N SER A 316 -9.85 13.41 -10.94
CA SER A 316 -9.34 14.26 -12.03
C SER A 316 -10.08 15.61 -12.14
N LYS A 317 -11.19 15.81 -11.43
CA LYS A 317 -12.15 16.92 -11.50
C LYS A 317 -12.93 17.00 -12.83
N HIS A 318 -13.00 15.92 -13.56
CA HIS A 318 -13.80 15.81 -14.77
C HIS A 318 -14.86 14.70 -14.67
N PRO A 319 -15.79 14.77 -13.69
CA PRO A 319 -16.77 13.70 -13.46
C PRO A 319 -17.70 13.48 -14.67
N LEU A 320 -18.01 14.55 -15.39
CA LEU A 320 -18.90 14.54 -16.59
C LEU A 320 -18.17 14.20 -17.90
N ALA A 321 -16.86 14.02 -17.88
CA ALA A 321 -16.11 13.62 -19.07
C ALA A 321 -16.65 12.29 -19.61
N LYS A 322 -16.91 12.22 -20.92
CA LYS A 322 -17.43 11.01 -21.58
C LYS A 322 -16.49 9.83 -21.30
N PRO A 323 -16.98 8.76 -20.65
CA PRO A 323 -16.13 7.64 -20.25
C PRO A 323 -15.45 6.96 -21.44
N CYS A 324 -14.26 6.42 -21.20
CA CYS A 324 -13.59 5.56 -22.17
C CYS A 324 -14.36 4.25 -22.32
N SER A 325 -14.48 3.73 -23.55
CA SER A 325 -15.18 2.45 -23.79
C SER A 325 -14.37 1.24 -23.31
N VAL A 326 -13.09 1.39 -23.08
CA VAL A 326 -12.17 0.33 -22.65
C VAL A 326 -11.58 0.73 -21.31
N CYS A 327 -11.81 -0.10 -20.30
CA CYS A 327 -11.11 -0.05 -19.02
C CYS A 327 -10.09 -1.18 -18.99
N TYR A 328 -8.83 -0.84 -18.88
CA TYR A 328 -7.76 -1.82 -18.72
C TYR A 328 -7.80 -2.42 -17.33
N ARG A 329 -7.66 -3.73 -17.20
CA ARG A 329 -7.50 -4.43 -15.93
C ARG A 329 -6.13 -5.04 -15.89
N THR A 330 -5.28 -4.54 -15.02
CA THR A 330 -3.90 -4.99 -14.90
C THR A 330 -3.59 -5.46 -13.49
N LYS A 331 -2.62 -6.34 -13.37
CA LYS A 331 -2.19 -6.91 -12.09
C LYS A 331 -0.68 -6.93 -12.03
N ALA A 332 -0.15 -6.43 -10.91
CA ALA A 332 1.28 -6.58 -10.65
C ALA A 332 1.62 -8.03 -10.30
N ILE A 333 2.60 -8.57 -10.97
CA ILE A 333 3.11 -9.91 -10.72
C ILE A 333 4.61 -9.85 -10.38
N ARG A 334 5.08 -10.83 -9.65
CA ARG A 334 6.51 -10.96 -9.39
C ARG A 334 7.23 -11.41 -10.65
N HIS A 335 8.24 -10.65 -11.09
CA HIS A 335 8.98 -10.91 -12.34
C HIS A 335 9.79 -12.21 -12.30
N HIS A 336 10.31 -12.61 -11.13
CA HIS A 336 11.12 -13.81 -10.96
C HIS A 336 10.61 -14.64 -9.79
N ASN A 337 9.96 -15.75 -10.07
CA ASN A 337 9.79 -16.82 -9.11
C ASN A 337 11.09 -17.63 -9.10
N ARG A 338 11.89 -17.50 -8.03
CA ARG A 338 12.87 -18.53 -7.73
C ARG A 338 12.10 -19.80 -7.38
N GLN A 339 11.87 -20.65 -8.34
CA GLN A 339 11.47 -22.03 -8.07
C GLN A 339 12.64 -22.71 -7.36
N ILE A 340 12.37 -23.35 -6.24
CA ILE A 340 13.33 -24.26 -5.64
C ILE A 340 13.31 -25.51 -6.54
N HIS A 341 14.18 -25.52 -7.53
CA HIS A 341 14.44 -26.76 -8.25
C HIS A 341 15.18 -27.70 -7.30
N LYS A 342 14.60 -28.87 -7.04
CA LYS A 342 15.37 -29.96 -6.43
C LYS A 342 16.54 -30.25 -7.38
N ALA A 343 17.75 -29.95 -6.93
CA ALA A 343 18.93 -30.26 -7.71
C ALA A 343 18.94 -31.79 -8.01
N LYS A 344 18.84 -32.17 -9.28
CA LYS A 344 19.00 -33.54 -9.69
C LYS A 344 20.49 -33.91 -9.55
N ILE A 345 20.77 -34.96 -8.83
CA ILE A 345 22.11 -35.54 -8.79
C ILE A 345 22.35 -36.23 -10.15
N LEU A 346 23.25 -35.71 -10.95
CA LEU A 346 23.68 -36.35 -12.17
C LEU A 346 24.62 -37.52 -11.82
N LYS A 347 24.67 -38.54 -12.69
CA LYS A 347 25.72 -39.58 -12.65
C LYS A 347 27.08 -38.88 -12.59
N GLY A 348 27.85 -39.09 -11.50
CA GLY A 348 29.12 -38.39 -11.24
C GLY A 348 29.08 -37.34 -10.10
N GLY A 349 27.98 -37.23 -9.36
CA GLY A 349 27.90 -36.38 -8.13
C GLY A 349 27.82 -34.90 -8.36
N ILE A 350 27.73 -34.38 -9.58
CA ILE A 350 27.62 -32.96 -9.91
C ILE A 350 26.16 -32.55 -9.82
N ARG A 351 25.86 -31.54 -9.00
CA ARG A 351 24.54 -30.90 -8.90
C ARG A 351 24.44 -29.77 -9.90
N LYS A 352 23.57 -29.88 -10.91
CA LYS A 352 23.15 -28.72 -11.68
C LYS A 352 22.03 -27.95 -10.90
N ALA A 353 22.24 -26.66 -10.76
CA ALA A 353 21.23 -25.74 -10.17
C ALA A 353 20.04 -25.53 -11.12
#